data_f1ee95fa1b9889df2ed7fc02e61f28f5
#
_entry.id   f1ee95fa1b9889df2ed7fc02e61f28f5
#
_cell.length_a   1.000
_cell.length_b   1.000
_cell.length_c   1.000
_cell.angle_alpha   90.00
_cell.angle_beta   90.00
_cell.angle_gamma   90.00
#
_symmetry.space_group_name_H-M   'P 1'
#
loop_
_entity.id
_entity.type
_entity.pdbx_description
1 polymer ?
#
loop_
_entity_poly.entity_id
_entity_poly.type
_entity_poly.pdbx_seq_one_letter_code
_entity_poly.pdbx_strand_id
1 'polypeptide(L)'
;MTESTAVARRIEQRSLRFGIGANAVMTLAGFVAHVLTGSTALLLDGLYSAVLVGSSLIASRISLNVVRPPDRAWPYGYEGQEALYVLFRSLVLLGVIGFGVGSSSSSLIDWWRGVPLRTLDLEPVALYTAGTTALCAWLAWRHQSDWQRTGRVSLLLLTEARNARIDALITLATGLSLLGSPLLLVTPLAPMASITDALLVLLVSLALLREPLLALRDALSQAAGCAADPEILRLTRTVLMHELMGLQLQMMDFTVQQLGRTAFIVVYINPLQPQDGAVIDGLRHHIDARCTAQLGRPVRSEVILTVRPPIHRPDHQQQPAP
;
A
#
# COMPACT_ATOMS: atom_id res chain seq x y z
N MET A 1 -23.14 -0.68 -18.15
CA MET A 1 -21.91 -1.50 -18.03
C MET A 1 -21.95 -2.51 -19.17
N THR A 2 -20.99 -2.45 -20.08
CA THR A 2 -20.92 -3.39 -21.22
C THR A 2 -20.57 -4.80 -20.71
N GLU A 3 -21.07 -5.84 -21.38
CA GLU A 3 -20.81 -7.25 -21.05
C GLU A 3 -19.32 -7.57 -20.90
N SER A 4 -18.49 -6.92 -21.69
CA SER A 4 -17.02 -6.96 -21.62
C SER A 4 -16.44 -6.54 -20.26
N THR A 5 -16.98 -5.49 -19.63
CA THR A 5 -16.54 -5.02 -18.31
C THR A 5 -16.90 -5.99 -17.18
N ALA A 6 -18.03 -6.68 -17.29
CA ALA A 6 -18.43 -7.68 -16.31
C ALA A 6 -17.55 -8.94 -16.38
N VAL A 7 -17.17 -9.37 -17.58
CA VAL A 7 -16.24 -10.51 -17.79
C VAL A 7 -14.86 -10.19 -17.25
N ALA A 8 -14.31 -9.02 -17.58
CA ALA A 8 -13.01 -8.58 -17.07
C ALA A 8 -12.97 -8.55 -15.53
N ARG A 9 -14.01 -8.04 -14.87
CA ARG A 9 -14.13 -8.01 -13.41
C ARG A 9 -14.18 -9.42 -12.79
N ARG A 10 -14.84 -10.39 -13.43
CA ARG A 10 -14.86 -11.80 -12.96
C ARG A 10 -13.47 -12.44 -13.05
N ILE A 11 -12.75 -12.21 -14.14
CA ILE A 11 -11.36 -12.70 -14.31
C ILE A 11 -10.47 -12.13 -13.20
N GLU A 12 -10.53 -10.82 -12.98
CA GLU A 12 -9.76 -10.13 -11.94
C GLU A 12 -10.05 -10.70 -10.55
N GLN A 13 -11.33 -10.80 -10.15
CA GLN A 13 -11.69 -11.34 -8.84
C GLN A 13 -11.25 -12.80 -8.64
N ARG A 14 -11.34 -13.61 -9.69
CA ARG A 14 -10.89 -15.02 -9.63
C ARG A 14 -9.37 -15.08 -9.46
N SER A 15 -8.62 -14.27 -10.20
CA SER A 15 -7.17 -14.19 -10.12
C SER A 15 -6.70 -13.77 -8.72
N LEU A 16 -7.33 -12.75 -8.14
CA LEU A 16 -7.02 -12.27 -6.77
C LEU A 16 -7.32 -13.32 -5.70
N ARG A 17 -8.41 -14.08 -5.82
CA ARG A 17 -8.70 -15.19 -4.90
C ARG A 17 -7.65 -16.30 -4.95
N PHE A 18 -7.09 -16.59 -6.13
CA PHE A 18 -5.97 -17.50 -6.26
C PHE A 18 -4.72 -16.96 -5.55
N GLY A 19 -4.45 -15.65 -5.66
CA GLY A 19 -3.37 -14.99 -4.93
C GLY A 19 -3.50 -15.14 -3.42
N ILE A 20 -4.70 -14.92 -2.86
CA ILE A 20 -4.97 -15.13 -1.44
C ILE A 20 -4.70 -16.60 -1.02
N GLY A 21 -5.18 -17.56 -1.82
CA GLY A 21 -4.95 -18.98 -1.54
C GLY A 21 -3.46 -19.35 -1.60
N ALA A 22 -2.72 -18.86 -2.58
CA ALA A 22 -1.29 -19.09 -2.71
C ALA A 22 -0.51 -18.50 -1.51
N ASN A 23 -0.81 -17.26 -1.11
CA ASN A 23 -0.20 -16.63 0.07
C ASN A 23 -0.53 -17.40 1.36
N ALA A 24 -1.72 -17.99 1.49
CA ALA A 24 -2.07 -18.83 2.63
C ALA A 24 -1.23 -20.12 2.66
N VAL A 25 -1.00 -20.75 1.50
CA VAL A 25 -0.11 -21.91 1.38
C VAL A 25 1.33 -21.54 1.72
N MET A 26 1.83 -20.40 1.22
CA MET A 26 3.18 -19.91 1.53
C MET A 26 3.34 -19.60 3.02
N THR A 27 2.32 -19.02 3.66
CA THR A 27 2.28 -18.80 5.11
C THR A 27 2.50 -20.12 5.87
N LEU A 28 1.69 -21.12 5.58
CA LEU A 28 1.80 -22.43 6.23
C LEU A 28 3.14 -23.09 5.95
N ALA A 29 3.60 -23.05 4.70
CA ALA A 29 4.90 -23.60 4.31
C ALA A 29 6.06 -22.93 5.04
N GLY A 30 6.02 -21.58 5.20
CA GLY A 30 7.05 -20.82 5.92
C GLY A 30 7.11 -21.17 7.40
N PHE A 31 5.96 -21.31 8.07
CA PHE A 31 5.92 -21.77 9.46
C PHE A 31 6.44 -23.21 9.62
N VAL A 32 6.02 -24.13 8.78
CA VAL A 32 6.49 -25.53 8.80
C VAL A 32 8.00 -25.58 8.52
N ALA A 33 8.46 -24.87 7.51
CA ALA A 33 9.89 -24.81 7.18
C ALA A 33 10.72 -24.24 8.33
N HIS A 34 10.23 -23.17 9.00
CA HIS A 34 10.91 -22.65 10.20
C HIS A 34 11.00 -23.69 11.32
N VAL A 35 9.91 -24.40 11.63
CA VAL A 35 9.91 -25.45 12.68
C VAL A 35 10.92 -26.57 12.36
N LEU A 36 11.01 -26.97 11.11
CA LEU A 36 11.90 -28.02 10.67
C LEU A 36 13.37 -27.58 10.62
N THR A 37 13.64 -26.37 10.12
CA THR A 37 15.01 -25.89 9.87
C THR A 37 15.58 -25.02 10.98
N GLY A 38 14.72 -24.31 11.71
CA GLY A 38 15.10 -23.24 12.65
C GLY A 38 15.47 -21.91 11.95
N SER A 39 15.32 -21.80 10.61
CA SER A 39 15.66 -20.58 9.88
C SER A 39 14.69 -19.45 10.19
N THR A 40 15.22 -18.31 10.63
CA THR A 40 14.46 -17.08 10.87
C THR A 40 14.06 -16.41 9.56
N ALA A 41 14.85 -16.58 8.49
CA ALA A 41 14.51 -16.07 7.18
C ALA A 41 13.20 -16.69 6.64
N LEU A 42 13.04 -18.02 6.79
CA LEU A 42 11.81 -18.70 6.35
C LEU A 42 10.60 -18.35 7.22
N LEU A 43 10.80 -18.11 8.51
CA LEU A 43 9.75 -17.58 9.39
C LEU A 43 9.31 -16.19 8.95
N LEU A 44 10.26 -15.30 8.65
CA LEU A 44 9.97 -13.94 8.22
C LEU A 44 9.16 -13.93 6.91
N ASP A 45 9.52 -14.78 5.96
CA ASP A 45 8.80 -14.95 4.68
C ASP A 45 7.36 -15.44 4.91
N GLY A 46 7.18 -16.46 5.80
CA GLY A 46 5.86 -16.93 6.21
C GLY A 46 5.01 -15.87 6.92
N LEU A 47 5.59 -15.07 7.83
CA LEU A 47 4.92 -13.98 8.51
C LEU A 47 4.50 -12.86 7.53
N TYR A 48 5.38 -12.51 6.59
CA TYR A 48 5.07 -11.54 5.55
C TYR A 48 3.88 -11.98 4.70
N SER A 49 3.89 -13.25 4.24
CA SER A 49 2.78 -13.87 3.52
C SER A 49 1.48 -13.88 4.33
N ALA A 50 1.55 -14.14 5.65
CA ALA A 50 0.39 -14.08 6.55
C ALA A 50 -0.23 -12.69 6.61
N VAL A 51 0.60 -11.65 6.69
CA VAL A 51 0.13 -10.26 6.65
C VAL A 51 -0.54 -9.94 5.32
N LEU A 52 -0.02 -10.45 4.19
CA LEU A 52 -0.64 -10.28 2.88
C LEU A 52 -2.03 -10.92 2.81
N VAL A 53 -2.17 -12.15 3.32
CA VAL A 53 -3.48 -12.84 3.40
C VAL A 53 -4.48 -12.04 4.24
N GLY A 54 -4.12 -11.72 5.48
CA GLY A 54 -4.97 -10.95 6.39
C GLY A 54 -5.36 -9.60 5.79
N SER A 55 -4.39 -8.92 5.19
CA SER A 55 -4.58 -7.64 4.51
C SER A 55 -5.58 -7.75 3.35
N SER A 56 -5.44 -8.75 2.50
CA SER A 56 -6.34 -8.96 1.35
C SER A 56 -7.78 -9.25 1.77
N LEU A 57 -7.96 -10.01 2.86
CA LEU A 57 -9.28 -10.30 3.41
C LEU A 57 -9.95 -9.04 3.98
N ILE A 58 -9.21 -8.23 4.75
CA ILE A 58 -9.72 -6.97 5.31
C ILE A 58 -10.00 -5.96 4.20
N ALA A 59 -9.07 -5.79 3.25
CA ALA A 59 -9.24 -4.88 2.12
C ALA A 59 -10.48 -5.20 1.28
N SER A 60 -10.78 -6.49 1.08
CA SER A 60 -11.99 -6.91 0.37
C SER A 60 -13.27 -6.46 1.06
N ARG A 61 -13.31 -6.48 2.40
CA ARG A 61 -14.48 -6.01 3.18
C ARG A 61 -14.59 -4.49 3.18
N ILE A 62 -13.48 -3.78 3.32
CA ILE A 62 -13.45 -2.30 3.25
C ILE A 62 -13.93 -1.83 1.87
N SER A 63 -13.46 -2.46 0.80
CA SER A 63 -13.88 -2.13 -0.57
C SER A 63 -15.39 -2.22 -0.79
N LEU A 64 -16.09 -3.11 -0.08
CA LEU A 64 -17.56 -3.20 -0.10
C LEU A 64 -18.23 -2.06 0.68
N ASN A 65 -17.58 -1.56 1.73
CA ASN A 65 -18.13 -0.50 2.56
C ASN A 65 -17.95 0.88 1.91
N VAL A 66 -16.80 1.15 1.28
CA VAL A 66 -16.47 2.46 0.67
C VAL A 66 -17.48 2.87 -0.41
N VAL A 67 -18.17 1.93 -1.04
CA VAL A 67 -19.22 2.22 -2.05
C VAL A 67 -20.56 2.61 -1.41
N ARG A 68 -20.72 2.45 -0.09
CA ARG A 68 -21.97 2.80 0.60
C ARG A 68 -22.11 4.32 0.69
N PRO A 69 -23.33 4.86 0.51
CA PRO A 69 -23.56 6.27 0.74
C PRO A 69 -23.30 6.64 2.20
N PRO A 70 -22.98 7.91 2.48
CA PRO A 70 -22.88 8.42 3.85
C PRO A 70 -24.14 8.12 4.65
N ASP A 71 -23.97 7.84 5.94
CA ASP A 71 -25.06 7.65 6.88
C ASP A 71 -24.81 8.46 8.16
N ARG A 72 -25.73 8.32 9.16
CA ARG A 72 -25.61 9.06 10.42
C ARG A 72 -24.37 8.72 11.24
N ALA A 73 -23.85 7.49 11.12
CA ALA A 73 -22.63 7.06 11.80
C ALA A 73 -21.36 7.52 11.05
N TRP A 74 -21.44 7.63 9.73
CA TRP A 74 -20.36 8.03 8.85
C TRP A 74 -20.81 9.17 7.92
N PRO A 75 -20.95 10.41 8.44
CA PRO A 75 -21.53 11.54 7.70
C PRO A 75 -20.75 11.90 6.44
N TYR A 76 -19.44 11.70 6.46
CA TYR A 76 -18.55 11.95 5.32
C TYR A 76 -18.23 10.71 4.49
N GLY A 77 -18.90 9.55 4.78
CA GLY A 77 -18.66 8.29 4.09
C GLY A 77 -17.63 7.42 4.78
N TYR A 78 -17.29 6.30 4.13
CA TYR A 78 -16.47 5.23 4.70
C TYR A 78 -15.01 5.26 4.22
N GLU A 79 -14.64 6.27 3.45
CA GLU A 79 -13.33 6.35 2.78
C GLU A 79 -12.16 6.41 3.77
N GLY A 80 -12.36 6.99 4.95
CA GLY A 80 -11.36 7.02 6.04
C GLY A 80 -10.93 5.63 6.54
N GLN A 81 -11.78 4.60 6.35
CA GLN A 81 -11.43 3.22 6.72
C GLN A 81 -10.23 2.70 5.91
N GLU A 82 -10.04 3.16 4.66
CA GLU A 82 -8.88 2.77 3.86
C GLU A 82 -7.57 3.31 4.45
N ALA A 83 -7.55 4.57 4.88
CA ALA A 83 -6.36 5.15 5.51
C ALA A 83 -6.00 4.43 6.82
N LEU A 84 -7.00 4.16 7.67
CA LEU A 84 -6.80 3.40 8.90
C LEU A 84 -6.31 1.97 8.63
N TYR A 85 -6.85 1.30 7.63
CA TYR A 85 -6.39 -0.02 7.23
C TYR A 85 -4.93 -0.01 6.80
N VAL A 86 -4.52 0.94 5.95
CA VAL A 86 -3.12 1.06 5.50
C VAL A 86 -2.21 1.34 6.69
N LEU A 87 -2.64 2.18 7.63
CA LEU A 87 -1.91 2.48 8.86
C LEU A 87 -1.66 1.20 9.68
N PHE A 88 -2.70 0.45 10.02
CA PHE A 88 -2.56 -0.79 10.82
C PHE A 88 -1.75 -1.85 10.09
N ARG A 89 -1.97 -2.05 8.79
CA ARG A 89 -1.18 -2.97 7.97
C ARG A 89 0.31 -2.61 8.00
N SER A 90 0.64 -1.33 7.84
CA SER A 90 2.02 -0.86 7.86
C SER A 90 2.68 -1.07 9.22
N LEU A 91 1.95 -0.83 10.32
CA LEU A 91 2.44 -1.10 11.68
C LEU A 91 2.72 -2.59 11.89
N VAL A 92 1.84 -3.48 11.44
CA VAL A 92 2.04 -4.93 11.54
C VAL A 92 3.27 -5.37 10.74
N LEU A 93 3.43 -4.87 9.50
CA LEU A 93 4.61 -5.16 8.67
C LEU A 93 5.91 -4.66 9.32
N LEU A 94 5.90 -3.46 9.89
CA LEU A 94 7.04 -2.93 10.64
C LEU A 94 7.34 -3.77 11.88
N GLY A 95 6.32 -4.28 12.56
CA GLY A 95 6.48 -5.23 13.66
C GLY A 95 7.15 -6.54 13.23
N VAL A 96 6.74 -7.12 12.10
CA VAL A 96 7.36 -8.33 11.51
C VAL A 96 8.82 -8.07 11.15
N ILE A 97 9.11 -6.94 10.47
CA ILE A 97 10.48 -6.54 10.12
C ILE A 97 11.31 -6.31 11.39
N GLY A 98 10.77 -5.61 12.39
CA GLY A 98 11.42 -5.36 13.67
C GLY A 98 11.75 -6.66 14.42
N PHE A 99 10.84 -7.64 14.41
CA PHE A 99 11.10 -8.97 14.93
C PHE A 99 12.26 -9.65 14.20
N GLY A 100 12.28 -9.62 12.87
CA GLY A 100 13.37 -10.19 12.06
C GLY A 100 14.73 -9.55 12.39
N VAL A 101 14.79 -8.21 12.45
CA VAL A 101 16.00 -7.46 12.82
C VAL A 101 16.45 -7.81 14.24
N GLY A 102 15.54 -7.84 15.21
CA GLY A 102 15.85 -8.16 16.62
C GLY A 102 16.39 -9.58 16.76
N SER A 103 15.74 -10.57 16.16
CA SER A 103 16.17 -11.96 16.17
C SER A 103 17.55 -12.15 15.53
N SER A 104 17.77 -11.54 14.36
CA SER A 104 19.06 -11.63 13.66
C SER A 104 20.19 -10.94 14.42
N SER A 105 19.90 -9.77 15.00
CA SER A 105 20.88 -9.07 15.84
C SER A 105 21.28 -9.90 17.05
N SER A 106 20.33 -10.57 17.71
CA SER A 106 20.60 -11.50 18.80
C SER A 106 21.52 -12.64 18.36
N SER A 107 21.21 -13.26 17.21
CA SER A 107 22.04 -14.35 16.65
C SER A 107 23.47 -13.90 16.33
N LEU A 108 23.65 -12.67 15.82
CA LEU A 108 24.98 -12.11 15.55
C LEU A 108 25.76 -11.82 16.85
N ILE A 109 25.07 -11.34 17.89
CA ILE A 109 25.68 -11.10 19.21
C ILE A 109 26.11 -12.44 19.83
N ASP A 110 25.26 -13.47 19.75
CA ASP A 110 25.58 -14.82 20.28
C ASP A 110 26.76 -15.42 19.55
N TRP A 111 26.82 -15.30 18.22
CA TRP A 111 27.98 -15.73 17.44
C TRP A 111 29.27 -15.00 17.87
N TRP A 112 29.19 -13.66 18.06
CA TRP A 112 30.37 -12.89 18.51
C TRP A 112 30.84 -13.28 19.91
N ARG A 113 29.92 -13.75 20.78
CA ARG A 113 30.22 -14.26 22.12
C ARG A 113 30.70 -15.71 22.10
N GLY A 114 30.79 -16.34 20.93
CA GLY A 114 31.20 -17.74 20.80
C GLY A 114 30.13 -18.75 21.21
N VAL A 115 28.86 -18.32 21.32
CA VAL A 115 27.74 -19.24 21.58
C VAL A 115 27.48 -20.07 20.31
N PRO A 116 27.40 -21.41 20.39
CA PRO A 116 27.12 -22.21 19.22
C PRO A 116 25.71 -21.92 18.68
N LEU A 117 25.65 -21.53 17.41
CA LEU A 117 24.38 -21.33 16.71
C LEU A 117 23.83 -22.66 16.21
N ARG A 118 22.51 -22.74 16.10
CA ARG A 118 21.82 -23.92 15.56
C ARG A 118 22.21 -24.12 14.09
N THR A 119 22.60 -25.34 13.74
CA THR A 119 22.84 -25.73 12.34
C THR A 119 21.50 -25.85 11.62
N LEU A 120 21.44 -25.31 10.40
CA LEU A 120 20.25 -25.41 9.56
C LEU A 120 20.18 -26.78 8.91
N ASP A 121 18.98 -27.37 8.91
CA ASP A 121 18.68 -28.54 8.08
C ASP A 121 18.35 -28.04 6.64
N LEU A 122 19.18 -28.46 5.70
CA LEU A 122 19.15 -27.93 4.33
C LEU A 122 18.12 -28.62 3.44
N GLU A 123 17.70 -29.83 3.75
CA GLU A 123 16.73 -30.56 2.93
C GLU A 123 15.35 -29.85 2.93
N PRO A 124 14.75 -29.50 4.09
CA PRO A 124 13.52 -28.72 4.11
C PRO A 124 13.69 -27.33 3.51
N VAL A 125 14.88 -26.70 3.62
CA VAL A 125 15.17 -25.40 2.96
C VAL A 125 15.05 -25.55 1.44
N ALA A 126 15.64 -26.59 0.87
CA ALA A 126 15.60 -26.84 -0.57
C ALA A 126 14.18 -27.08 -1.05
N LEU A 127 13.40 -27.89 -0.33
CA LEU A 127 12.01 -28.19 -0.67
C LEU A 127 11.14 -26.92 -0.60
N TYR A 128 11.30 -26.14 0.48
CA TYR A 128 10.61 -24.86 0.65
C TYR A 128 10.93 -23.91 -0.48
N THR A 129 12.22 -23.67 -0.75
CA THR A 129 12.70 -22.75 -1.78
C THR A 129 12.15 -23.13 -3.16
N ALA A 130 12.27 -24.41 -3.54
CA ALA A 130 11.78 -24.88 -4.84
C ALA A 130 10.25 -24.74 -4.95
N GLY A 131 9.52 -25.18 -3.92
CA GLY A 131 8.05 -25.14 -3.89
C GLY A 131 7.50 -23.70 -3.91
N THR A 132 8.02 -22.83 -3.06
CA THR A 132 7.54 -21.43 -2.96
C THR A 132 7.93 -20.62 -4.18
N THR A 133 9.17 -20.76 -4.69
CA THR A 133 9.60 -20.11 -5.93
C THR A 133 8.74 -20.54 -7.12
N ALA A 134 8.45 -21.84 -7.26
CA ALA A 134 7.59 -22.37 -8.31
C ALA A 134 6.17 -21.82 -8.19
N LEU A 135 5.62 -21.75 -6.98
CA LEU A 135 4.28 -21.20 -6.70
C LEU A 135 4.21 -19.71 -7.05
N CYS A 136 5.20 -18.91 -6.63
CA CYS A 136 5.28 -17.48 -6.95
C CYS A 136 5.45 -17.25 -8.47
N ALA A 137 6.30 -18.02 -9.14
CA ALA A 137 6.49 -17.94 -10.58
C ALA A 137 5.21 -18.29 -11.34
N TRP A 138 4.51 -19.36 -10.92
CA TRP A 138 3.20 -19.72 -11.49
C TRP A 138 2.16 -18.63 -11.26
N LEU A 139 2.13 -18.04 -10.06
CA LEU A 139 1.20 -16.96 -9.71
C LEU A 139 1.47 -15.71 -10.56
N ALA A 140 2.74 -15.35 -10.73
CA ALA A 140 3.17 -14.24 -11.57
C ALA A 140 2.76 -14.43 -13.04
N TRP A 141 2.98 -15.64 -13.57
CA TRP A 141 2.53 -16.02 -14.92
C TRP A 141 1.00 -15.93 -15.05
N ARG A 142 0.27 -16.43 -14.05
CA ARG A 142 -1.18 -16.41 -14.02
C ARG A 142 -1.73 -14.99 -14.03
N HIS A 143 -1.28 -14.13 -13.12
CA HIS A 143 -1.70 -12.73 -13.05
C HIS A 143 -1.35 -11.98 -14.34
N GLN A 144 -0.19 -12.23 -14.93
CA GLN A 144 0.21 -11.66 -16.21
C GLN A 144 -0.70 -12.10 -17.36
N SER A 145 -1.07 -13.40 -17.41
CA SER A 145 -1.98 -13.95 -18.42
C SER A 145 -3.39 -13.35 -18.27
N ASP A 146 -3.90 -13.28 -17.03
CA ASP A 146 -5.22 -12.71 -16.76
C ASP A 146 -5.24 -11.19 -17.04
N TRP A 147 -4.14 -10.46 -16.79
CA TRP A 147 -3.98 -9.06 -17.21
C TRP A 147 -4.08 -8.88 -18.74
N GLN A 148 -3.44 -9.75 -19.50
CA GLN A 148 -3.55 -9.72 -20.97
C GLN A 148 -4.98 -10.01 -21.44
N ARG A 149 -5.68 -10.97 -20.80
CA ARG A 149 -7.08 -11.33 -21.10
C ARG A 149 -8.07 -10.21 -20.78
N THR A 150 -7.77 -9.36 -19.82
CA THR A 150 -8.57 -8.17 -19.49
C THR A 150 -8.27 -6.96 -20.37
N GLY A 151 -7.59 -7.16 -21.50
CA GLY A 151 -7.24 -6.08 -22.44
C GLY A 151 -6.17 -5.15 -21.90
N ARG A 152 -5.34 -5.59 -20.93
CA ARG A 152 -4.25 -4.83 -20.29
C ARG A 152 -4.71 -3.59 -19.50
N VAL A 153 -6.00 -3.53 -19.12
CA VAL A 153 -6.58 -2.37 -18.42
C VAL A 153 -6.40 -2.46 -16.90
N SER A 154 -6.37 -3.68 -16.33
CA SER A 154 -6.29 -3.87 -14.87
C SER A 154 -4.86 -3.63 -14.35
N LEU A 155 -4.62 -2.44 -13.78
CA LEU A 155 -3.37 -2.13 -13.09
C LEU A 155 -3.15 -3.02 -11.86
N LEU A 156 -4.23 -3.49 -11.23
CA LEU A 156 -4.16 -4.38 -10.08
C LEU A 156 -3.52 -5.71 -10.44
N LEU A 157 -3.98 -6.38 -11.51
CA LEU A 157 -3.37 -7.63 -11.98
C LEU A 157 -1.91 -7.46 -12.41
N LEU A 158 -1.56 -6.32 -13.02
CA LEU A 158 -0.18 -6.02 -13.37
C LEU A 158 0.71 -5.87 -12.13
N THR A 159 0.20 -5.20 -11.09
CA THR A 159 0.90 -5.00 -9.82
C THR A 159 1.10 -6.34 -9.11
N GLU A 160 0.04 -7.17 -9.01
CA GLU A 160 0.15 -8.50 -8.40
C GLU A 160 1.12 -9.41 -9.17
N ALA A 161 1.14 -9.35 -10.51
CA ALA A 161 2.11 -10.09 -11.31
C ALA A 161 3.56 -9.65 -11.04
N ARG A 162 3.79 -8.36 -10.83
CA ARG A 162 5.13 -7.83 -10.48
C ARG A 162 5.53 -8.25 -9.07
N ASN A 163 4.64 -8.13 -8.11
CA ASN A 163 4.87 -8.53 -6.72
C ASN A 163 5.25 -10.01 -6.65
N ALA A 164 4.46 -10.88 -7.28
CA ALA A 164 4.75 -12.32 -7.29
C ALA A 164 6.10 -12.66 -7.95
N ARG A 165 6.57 -11.88 -8.95
CA ARG A 165 7.92 -12.05 -9.52
C ARG A 165 9.01 -11.64 -8.54
N ILE A 166 8.81 -10.53 -7.85
CA ILE A 166 9.75 -10.05 -6.83
C ILE A 166 9.84 -11.06 -5.70
N ASP A 167 8.73 -11.58 -5.22
CA ASP A 167 8.67 -12.62 -4.19
C ASP A 167 9.41 -13.89 -4.66
N ALA A 168 9.18 -14.34 -5.90
CA ALA A 168 9.90 -15.49 -6.46
C ALA A 168 11.42 -15.28 -6.46
N LEU A 169 11.88 -14.08 -6.84
CA LEU A 169 13.32 -13.76 -6.88
C LEU A 169 13.92 -13.67 -5.48
N ILE A 170 13.22 -13.06 -4.53
CA ILE A 170 13.68 -12.95 -3.13
C ILE A 170 13.77 -14.32 -2.50
N THR A 171 12.72 -15.15 -2.61
CA THR A 171 12.69 -16.51 -2.06
C THR A 171 13.78 -17.38 -2.69
N LEU A 172 13.97 -17.29 -4.01
CA LEU A 172 15.04 -18.02 -4.71
C LEU A 172 16.43 -17.57 -4.23
N ALA A 173 16.68 -16.27 -4.15
CA ALA A 173 17.95 -15.72 -3.70
C ALA A 173 18.26 -16.12 -2.25
N THR A 174 17.27 -16.01 -1.36
CA THR A 174 17.37 -16.42 0.05
C THR A 174 17.67 -17.91 0.15
N GLY A 175 16.89 -18.74 -0.54
CA GLY A 175 17.08 -20.20 -0.51
C GLY A 175 18.43 -20.62 -1.07
N LEU A 176 18.87 -20.07 -2.21
CA LEU A 176 20.19 -20.36 -2.77
C LEU A 176 21.32 -19.92 -1.84
N SER A 177 21.18 -18.79 -1.15
CA SER A 177 22.16 -18.34 -0.18
C SER A 177 22.25 -19.27 1.03
N LEU A 178 21.10 -19.75 1.55
CA LEU A 178 21.08 -20.72 2.65
C LEU A 178 21.65 -22.08 2.22
N LEU A 179 21.25 -22.59 1.06
CA LEU A 179 21.77 -23.85 0.50
C LEU A 179 23.24 -23.75 0.13
N GLY A 180 23.75 -22.58 -0.22
CA GLY A 180 25.16 -22.32 -0.49
C GLY A 180 26.00 -22.14 0.77
N SER A 181 25.42 -22.01 1.96
CA SER A 181 26.16 -21.77 3.20
C SER A 181 27.22 -22.83 3.52
N PRO A 182 27.03 -24.14 3.21
CA PRO A 182 28.09 -25.15 3.43
C PRO A 182 29.32 -24.93 2.53
N LEU A 183 29.17 -24.31 1.37
CA LEU A 183 30.31 -23.99 0.49
C LEU A 183 31.27 -22.98 1.16
N LEU A 184 30.76 -22.17 2.09
CA LEU A 184 31.58 -21.23 2.85
C LEU A 184 32.55 -21.97 3.77
N LEU A 185 32.21 -23.21 4.22
CA LEU A 185 33.04 -24.01 5.15
C LEU A 185 34.39 -24.38 4.55
N VAL A 186 34.50 -24.44 3.22
CA VAL A 186 35.76 -24.73 2.50
C VAL A 186 36.53 -23.46 2.10
N THR A 187 36.09 -22.31 2.57
CA THR A 187 36.70 -21.01 2.26
C THR A 187 37.19 -20.33 3.55
N PRO A 188 38.00 -19.24 3.44
CA PRO A 188 38.36 -18.43 4.60
C PRO A 188 37.15 -17.82 5.33
N LEU A 189 35.97 -17.83 4.73
CA LEU A 189 34.73 -17.35 5.29
C LEU A 189 33.91 -18.39 6.07
N ALA A 190 34.52 -19.53 6.37
CA ALA A 190 33.90 -20.63 7.17
C ALA A 190 33.15 -20.14 8.43
N PRO A 191 33.69 -19.19 9.22
CA PRO A 191 32.97 -18.68 10.41
C PRO A 191 31.64 -17.99 10.06
N MET A 192 31.49 -17.49 8.84
CA MET A 192 30.27 -16.80 8.41
C MET A 192 29.15 -17.76 8.01
N ALA A 193 29.43 -19.02 7.75
CA ALA A 193 28.42 -20.01 7.37
C ALA A 193 27.30 -20.14 8.41
N SER A 194 27.63 -20.04 9.70
CA SER A 194 26.67 -20.14 10.80
C SER A 194 25.76 -18.92 10.96
N ILE A 195 26.15 -17.76 10.44
CA ILE A 195 25.38 -16.51 10.52
C ILE A 195 24.71 -16.10 9.21
N THR A 196 24.79 -16.95 8.18
CA THR A 196 24.22 -16.67 6.85
C THR A 196 22.74 -16.35 6.94
N ASP A 197 21.95 -17.12 7.72
CA ASP A 197 20.54 -16.88 7.94
C ASP A 197 20.28 -15.48 8.56
N ALA A 198 21.02 -15.14 9.61
CA ALA A 198 20.89 -13.84 10.28
C ALA A 198 21.25 -12.67 9.35
N LEU A 199 22.31 -12.79 8.56
CA LEU A 199 22.70 -11.77 7.59
C LEU A 199 21.65 -11.60 6.50
N LEU A 200 21.08 -12.69 6.00
CA LEU A 200 20.01 -12.66 5.02
C LEU A 200 18.76 -11.96 5.55
N VAL A 201 18.35 -12.31 6.79
CA VAL A 201 17.18 -11.65 7.42
C VAL A 201 17.41 -10.14 7.55
N LEU A 202 18.60 -9.71 7.96
CA LEU A 202 18.92 -8.27 8.04
C LEU A 202 18.86 -7.59 6.67
N LEU A 203 19.42 -8.22 5.65
CA LEU A 203 19.42 -7.67 4.29
C LEU A 203 18.01 -7.57 3.72
N VAL A 204 17.21 -8.62 3.84
CA VAL A 204 15.81 -8.65 3.39
C VAL A 204 14.96 -7.65 4.18
N SER A 205 15.14 -7.59 5.51
CA SER A 205 14.44 -6.63 6.38
C SER A 205 14.73 -5.19 5.95
N LEU A 206 15.99 -4.86 5.65
CA LEU A 206 16.38 -3.52 5.20
C LEU A 206 15.79 -3.20 3.83
N ALA A 207 15.77 -4.16 2.91
CA ALA A 207 15.18 -4.00 1.59
C ALA A 207 13.66 -3.76 1.65
N LEU A 208 12.97 -4.48 2.55
CA LEU A 208 11.52 -4.38 2.72
C LEU A 208 11.06 -3.19 3.58
N LEU A 209 11.95 -2.55 4.33
CA LEU A 209 11.61 -1.52 5.32
C LEU A 209 10.98 -0.26 4.70
N ARG A 210 11.42 0.11 3.52
CA ARG A 210 11.04 1.38 2.87
C ARG A 210 9.55 1.49 2.60
N GLU A 211 8.93 0.46 2.05
CA GLU A 211 7.51 0.50 1.66
C GLU A 211 6.56 0.70 2.85
N PRO A 212 6.63 -0.09 3.93
CA PRO A 212 5.73 0.11 5.06
C PRO A 212 6.00 1.42 5.82
N LEU A 213 7.24 1.95 5.83
CA LEU A 213 7.52 3.27 6.41
C LEU A 213 6.85 4.39 5.61
N LEU A 214 6.94 4.38 4.29
CA LEU A 214 6.27 5.38 3.45
C LEU A 214 4.75 5.25 3.57
N ALA A 215 4.21 4.03 3.50
CA ALA A 215 2.78 3.79 3.65
C ALA A 215 2.25 4.23 5.03
N LEU A 216 3.03 4.00 6.10
CA LEU A 216 2.69 4.46 7.45
C LEU A 216 2.64 5.98 7.52
N ARG A 217 3.67 6.66 7.00
CA ARG A 217 3.74 8.13 6.96
C ARG A 217 2.54 8.71 6.22
N ASP A 218 2.22 8.17 5.05
CA ASP A 218 1.12 8.67 4.22
C ASP A 218 -0.24 8.41 4.89
N ALA A 219 -0.43 7.24 5.48
CA ALA A 219 -1.65 6.91 6.21
C ALA A 219 -1.83 7.76 7.48
N LEU A 220 -0.75 8.02 8.23
CA LEU A 220 -0.76 8.94 9.38
C LEU A 220 -1.09 10.37 8.96
N SER A 221 -0.49 10.85 7.87
CA SER A 221 -0.77 12.17 7.30
C SER A 221 -2.26 12.31 6.94
N GLN A 222 -2.85 11.31 6.28
CA GLN A 222 -4.27 11.29 5.96
C GLN A 222 -5.16 11.23 7.21
N ALA A 223 -4.83 10.36 8.17
CA ALA A 223 -5.58 10.23 9.42
C ALA A 223 -5.50 11.49 10.30
N ALA A 224 -4.37 12.20 10.26
CA ALA A 224 -4.16 13.47 10.97
C ALA A 224 -4.83 14.67 10.28
N GLY A 225 -5.45 14.46 9.10
CA GLY A 225 -6.09 15.55 8.36
C GLY A 225 -5.11 16.53 7.71
N CYS A 226 -3.89 16.08 7.40
CA CYS A 226 -2.93 16.91 6.68
C CYS A 226 -3.43 17.28 5.28
N ALA A 227 -2.96 18.41 4.77
CA ALA A 227 -3.26 18.82 3.40
C ALA A 227 -2.76 17.77 2.40
N ALA A 228 -3.48 17.63 1.29
CA ALA A 228 -3.09 16.76 0.18
C ALA A 228 -1.76 17.21 -0.44
N ASP A 229 -1.20 16.33 -1.28
CA ASP A 229 0.03 16.58 -2.03
C ASP A 229 -0.01 17.94 -2.77
N PRO A 230 1.10 18.70 -2.82
CA PRO A 230 1.17 19.99 -3.53
C PRO A 230 0.69 19.95 -4.98
N GLU A 231 0.90 18.84 -5.69
CA GLU A 231 0.41 18.69 -7.05
C GLU A 231 -1.12 18.62 -7.10
N ILE A 232 -1.75 17.90 -6.19
CA ILE A 232 -3.22 17.83 -6.06
C ILE A 232 -3.77 19.23 -5.74
N LEU A 233 -3.14 19.96 -4.81
CA LEU A 233 -3.53 21.33 -4.47
C LEU A 233 -3.46 22.24 -5.70
N ARG A 234 -2.37 22.16 -6.48
CA ARG A 234 -2.20 22.98 -7.69
C ARG A 234 -3.26 22.69 -8.75
N LEU A 235 -3.50 21.41 -9.05
CA LEU A 235 -4.52 20.99 -10.01
C LEU A 235 -5.93 21.43 -9.57
N THR A 236 -6.24 21.21 -8.29
CA THR A 236 -7.53 21.66 -7.71
C THR A 236 -7.70 23.16 -7.84
N ARG A 237 -6.66 23.95 -7.51
CA ARG A 237 -6.71 25.42 -7.65
C ARG A 237 -7.02 25.85 -9.08
N THR A 238 -6.40 25.20 -10.06
CA THR A 238 -6.64 25.52 -11.48
C THR A 238 -8.10 25.27 -11.87
N VAL A 239 -8.68 24.14 -11.43
CA VAL A 239 -10.09 23.84 -11.68
C VAL A 239 -11.00 24.86 -11.00
N LEU A 240 -10.77 25.14 -9.71
CA LEU A 240 -11.58 26.09 -8.95
C LEU A 240 -11.56 27.49 -9.57
N MET A 241 -10.40 27.99 -9.99
CA MET A 241 -10.28 29.28 -10.66
C MET A 241 -11.07 29.31 -11.95
N HIS A 242 -11.09 28.21 -12.73
CA HIS A 242 -11.83 28.11 -13.97
C HIS A 242 -13.37 28.06 -13.72
N GLU A 243 -13.83 27.25 -12.75
CA GLU A 243 -15.26 27.09 -12.45
C GLU A 243 -15.88 28.36 -11.82
N LEU A 244 -15.09 29.17 -11.14
CA LEU A 244 -15.55 30.44 -10.57
C LEU A 244 -15.50 31.61 -11.55
N MET A 245 -14.86 31.44 -12.73
CA MET A 245 -14.82 32.50 -13.77
C MET A 245 -16.22 32.82 -14.27
N GLY A 246 -16.52 34.11 -14.28
CA GLY A 246 -17.82 34.59 -14.75
C GLY A 246 -18.96 34.51 -13.76
N LEU A 247 -18.74 33.87 -12.60
CA LEU A 247 -19.67 33.92 -11.49
C LEU A 247 -19.35 35.13 -10.59
N GLN A 248 -20.36 35.75 -10.00
CA GLN A 248 -20.20 36.86 -9.04
C GLN A 248 -19.72 36.29 -7.65
N LEU A 249 -18.65 35.46 -7.70
CA LEU A 249 -18.12 34.70 -6.56
C LEU A 249 -16.62 34.94 -6.49
N GLN A 250 -16.11 35.29 -5.32
CA GLN A 250 -14.71 35.48 -5.06
C GLN A 250 -14.19 34.31 -4.19
N MET A 251 -13.23 33.54 -4.71
CA MET A 251 -12.57 32.51 -3.91
C MET A 251 -11.69 33.16 -2.84
N MET A 252 -12.00 32.89 -1.58
CA MET A 252 -11.25 33.37 -0.42
C MET A 252 -10.12 32.43 -0.04
N ASP A 253 -10.43 31.13 0.04
CA ASP A 253 -9.46 30.07 0.33
C ASP A 253 -10.03 28.71 -0.11
N PHE A 254 -9.20 27.67 -0.10
CA PHE A 254 -9.63 26.29 -0.26
C PHE A 254 -8.70 25.35 0.48
N THR A 255 -9.21 24.20 0.89
CA THR A 255 -8.44 23.12 1.50
C THR A 255 -8.72 21.82 0.77
N VAL A 256 -7.71 20.97 0.66
CA VAL A 256 -7.85 19.63 0.10
C VAL A 256 -7.24 18.64 1.08
N GLN A 257 -8.02 17.66 1.48
CA GLN A 257 -7.56 16.53 2.28
C GLN A 257 -7.73 15.25 1.47
N GLN A 258 -6.82 14.32 1.61
CA GLN A 258 -6.96 13.00 1.04
C GLN A 258 -7.49 12.04 2.11
N LEU A 259 -8.60 11.36 1.82
CA LEU A 259 -9.22 10.35 2.67
C LEU A 259 -9.29 9.04 1.87
N GLY A 260 -8.30 8.15 2.07
CA GLY A 260 -8.17 6.96 1.25
C GLY A 260 -8.03 7.30 -0.23
N ARG A 261 -8.96 6.80 -1.06
CA ARG A 261 -8.99 7.07 -2.51
C ARG A 261 -9.69 8.38 -2.88
N THR A 262 -10.43 9.00 -1.98
CA THR A 262 -11.25 10.19 -2.24
C THR A 262 -10.50 11.45 -1.83
N ALA A 263 -10.57 12.50 -2.65
CA ALA A 263 -10.13 13.84 -2.28
C ALA A 263 -11.34 14.63 -1.75
N PHE A 264 -11.21 15.16 -0.53
CA PHE A 264 -12.21 16.03 0.10
C PHE A 264 -11.76 17.48 -0.03
N ILE A 265 -12.56 18.30 -0.72
CA ILE A 265 -12.26 19.69 -1.03
C ILE A 265 -13.24 20.58 -0.27
N VAL A 266 -12.75 21.56 0.48
CA VAL A 266 -13.57 22.61 1.04
C VAL A 266 -13.17 23.93 0.40
N VAL A 267 -14.15 24.63 -0.21
CA VAL A 267 -13.92 25.90 -0.89
C VAL A 267 -14.65 27.00 -0.12
N TYR A 268 -13.92 28.04 0.24
CA TYR A 268 -14.45 29.22 0.92
C TYR A 268 -14.65 30.34 -0.10
N ILE A 269 -15.89 30.79 -0.26
CA ILE A 269 -16.30 31.75 -1.30
C ILE A 269 -17.01 32.93 -0.67
N ASN A 270 -16.62 34.14 -1.06
CA ASN A 270 -17.37 35.36 -0.77
C ASN A 270 -18.33 35.64 -1.93
N PRO A 271 -19.65 35.53 -1.73
CA PRO A 271 -20.61 35.94 -2.76
C PRO A 271 -20.69 37.46 -2.81
N LEU A 272 -20.38 38.04 -3.97
CA LEU A 272 -20.46 39.49 -4.19
C LEU A 272 -21.91 39.98 -4.32
N GLN A 273 -22.83 39.03 -4.53
CA GLN A 273 -24.29 39.25 -4.59
C GLN A 273 -25.00 38.08 -3.89
N PRO A 274 -26.24 38.29 -3.40
CA PRO A 274 -27.05 37.19 -2.88
C PRO A 274 -27.13 36.03 -3.87
N GLN A 275 -26.86 34.81 -3.44
CA GLN A 275 -26.89 33.62 -4.27
C GLN A 275 -27.99 32.66 -3.84
N ASP A 276 -28.63 32.01 -4.80
CA ASP A 276 -29.58 30.93 -4.55
C ASP A 276 -28.83 29.63 -4.19
N GLY A 277 -29.40 28.86 -3.29
CA GLY A 277 -28.86 27.53 -2.92
C GLY A 277 -28.69 26.59 -4.12
N ALA A 278 -29.60 26.68 -5.11
CA ALA A 278 -29.51 25.88 -6.33
C ALA A 278 -28.23 26.17 -7.16
N VAL A 279 -27.81 27.46 -7.19
CA VAL A 279 -26.57 27.87 -7.87
C VAL A 279 -25.35 27.27 -7.16
N ILE A 280 -25.35 27.27 -5.83
CA ILE A 280 -24.26 26.70 -5.03
C ILE A 280 -24.19 25.17 -5.16
N ASP A 281 -25.35 24.49 -5.17
CA ASP A 281 -25.43 23.05 -5.41
C ASP A 281 -24.94 22.70 -6.83
N GLY A 282 -25.30 23.49 -7.84
CA GLY A 282 -24.79 23.34 -9.21
C GLY A 282 -23.27 23.49 -9.27
N LEU A 283 -22.72 24.52 -8.63
CA LEU A 283 -21.28 24.76 -8.55
C LEU A 283 -20.55 23.57 -7.90
N ARG A 284 -21.08 23.06 -6.76
CA ARG A 284 -20.53 21.89 -6.09
C ARG A 284 -20.46 20.66 -7.02
N HIS A 285 -21.54 20.38 -7.75
CA HIS A 285 -21.55 19.26 -8.70
C HIS A 285 -20.54 19.43 -9.84
N HIS A 286 -20.36 20.66 -10.34
CA HIS A 286 -19.36 20.95 -11.37
C HIS A 286 -17.94 20.78 -10.84
N ILE A 287 -17.64 21.27 -9.63
CA ILE A 287 -16.35 21.09 -8.96
C ILE A 287 -16.05 19.59 -8.79
N ASP A 288 -17.01 18.81 -8.27
CA ASP A 288 -16.85 17.36 -8.08
C ASP A 288 -16.54 16.65 -9.40
N ALA A 289 -17.31 16.93 -10.46
CA ALA A 289 -17.14 16.30 -11.77
C ALA A 289 -15.79 16.65 -12.42
N ARG A 290 -15.44 17.96 -12.43
CA ARG A 290 -14.20 18.45 -13.06
C ARG A 290 -12.96 18.02 -12.30
N CYS A 291 -12.96 18.14 -10.96
CA CYS A 291 -11.85 17.67 -10.15
C CYS A 291 -11.69 16.14 -10.24
N THR A 292 -12.80 15.37 -10.28
CA THR A 292 -12.74 13.92 -10.50
C THR A 292 -12.07 13.58 -11.84
N ALA A 293 -12.45 14.28 -12.91
CA ALA A 293 -11.84 14.06 -14.23
C ALA A 293 -10.35 14.44 -14.27
N GLN A 294 -9.97 15.56 -13.62
CA GLN A 294 -8.61 16.07 -13.63
C GLN A 294 -7.67 15.26 -12.73
N LEU A 295 -8.14 14.85 -11.54
CA LEU A 295 -7.34 14.13 -10.55
C LEU A 295 -7.36 12.61 -10.75
N GLY A 296 -8.24 12.09 -11.61
CA GLY A 296 -8.40 10.65 -11.87
C GLY A 296 -8.84 9.84 -10.64
N ARG A 297 -9.47 10.51 -9.66
CA ARG A 297 -9.96 9.92 -8.41
C ARG A 297 -11.28 10.54 -7.98
N PRO A 298 -12.12 9.84 -7.19
CA PRO A 298 -13.34 10.41 -6.65
C PRO A 298 -13.05 11.69 -5.87
N VAL A 299 -13.89 12.70 -6.09
CA VAL A 299 -13.82 13.98 -5.37
C VAL A 299 -15.16 14.23 -4.73
N ARG A 300 -15.12 14.80 -3.54
CA ARG A 300 -16.28 15.33 -2.84
C ARG A 300 -15.94 16.73 -2.37
N SER A 301 -16.77 17.71 -2.72
CA SER A 301 -16.54 19.09 -2.32
C SER A 301 -17.66 19.63 -1.44
N GLU A 302 -17.29 20.57 -0.59
CA GLU A 302 -18.19 21.42 0.17
C GLU A 302 -17.87 22.87 -0.15
N VAL A 303 -18.94 23.67 -0.35
CA VAL A 303 -18.83 25.09 -0.65
C VAL A 303 -19.36 25.88 0.54
N ILE A 304 -18.49 26.67 1.15
CA ILE A 304 -18.81 27.50 2.32
C ILE A 304 -18.84 28.97 1.91
N LEU A 305 -19.99 29.60 2.09
CA LEU A 305 -20.15 31.03 1.86
C LEU A 305 -19.62 31.80 3.07
N THR A 306 -18.62 32.65 2.90
CA THR A 306 -18.01 33.43 3.97
C THR A 306 -17.28 34.65 3.42
N VAL A 307 -17.26 35.72 4.19
CA VAL A 307 -16.46 36.93 3.90
C VAL A 307 -15.08 36.86 4.58
N ARG A 308 -14.87 35.89 5.50
CA ARG A 308 -13.61 35.70 6.22
C ARG A 308 -13.26 34.23 6.27
N PRO A 309 -12.18 33.79 5.62
CA PRO A 309 -11.77 32.40 5.69
C PRO A 309 -11.35 32.03 7.13
N PRO A 310 -11.67 30.82 7.60
CA PRO A 310 -11.32 30.40 8.97
C PRO A 310 -9.83 30.16 9.17
N ILE A 311 -9.04 30.06 8.10
CA ILE A 311 -7.62 29.74 8.14
C ILE A 311 -6.82 31.02 7.97
N HIS A 312 -6.19 31.48 9.06
CA HIS A 312 -5.14 32.52 9.00
C HIS A 312 -3.86 31.86 8.45
N ARG A 313 -3.63 31.97 7.14
CA ARG A 313 -2.30 31.68 6.57
C ARG A 313 -1.43 32.94 6.79
N PRO A 314 -0.25 32.82 7.39
CA PRO A 314 0.69 33.94 7.39
C PRO A 314 1.01 34.32 5.93
N ASP A 315 1.12 35.62 5.65
CA ASP A 315 1.21 36.25 4.31
C ASP A 315 2.32 35.76 3.37
N HIS A 316 3.16 34.81 3.80
CA HIS A 316 4.29 34.30 3.03
C HIS A 316 3.93 33.37 1.84
N GLN A 317 2.65 33.08 1.61
CA GLN A 317 2.23 32.23 0.47
C GLN A 317 1.47 33.01 -0.62
N GLN A 318 1.41 34.33 -0.55
CA GLN A 318 0.87 35.20 -1.61
C GLN A 318 1.93 35.61 -2.66
N GLN A 319 3.08 34.93 -2.74
CA GLN A 319 3.98 35.19 -3.86
C GLN A 319 3.31 34.73 -5.15
N PRO A 320 3.04 35.64 -6.10
CA PRO A 320 2.68 35.23 -7.46
C PRO A 320 3.86 34.44 -8.02
N ALA A 321 3.55 33.28 -8.59
CA ALA A 321 4.55 32.53 -9.35
C ALA A 321 5.08 33.42 -10.50
N PRO A 322 6.40 33.40 -10.75
CA PRO A 322 7.00 34.11 -11.87
C PRO A 322 6.46 33.64 -13.23
#